data_847b22bd59f32cac3acf5755a557395f
#
_entry.id   847b22bd59f32cac3acf5755a557395f
#
_cell.length_a   1.000
_cell.length_b   1.000
_cell.length_c   1.000
_cell.angle_alpha   90.00
_cell.angle_beta   90.00
_cell.angle_gamma   90.00
#
_symmetry.space_group_name_H-M   'P 1'
#
loop_
_entity.id
_entity.type
_entity.pdbx_description
1 polymer ?
#
loop_
_entity_poly.entity_id
_entity_poly.type
_entity_poly.pdbx_seq_one_letter_code
_entity_poly.pdbx_strand_id
1 'polypeptide(L)'
;MGHSKVSKANTHARLVEAAAARFKERGVDGISLADLMKDLELTHGGFYKHFASRDELVTEALELALTQSGQAMRDRLFSGDKPDIAGFVDVYLDESHRDGRAAGCAVAALAGDAPRKSAEVQAQFRKQIERNLEALSEALGPGSADESRATALLILSALYGALTMARAVGDSPLSREVLRTVRKQILNLSGPAGKPRARAKAK
;
A
#
# COMPACT_ATOMS: atom_id res chain seq x y z
N MET A 1 -35.10 -14.69 -11.92
CA MET A 1 -34.55 -14.16 -10.64
C MET A 1 -32.99 -14.09 -10.60
N GLY A 2 -32.24 -14.78 -11.44
CA GLY A 2 -30.77 -14.77 -11.45
C GLY A 2 -30.13 -13.45 -11.91
N HIS A 3 -30.63 -12.81 -12.95
CA HIS A 3 -30.08 -11.57 -13.51
C HIS A 3 -30.06 -10.38 -12.54
N SER A 4 -31.07 -10.24 -11.68
CA SER A 4 -31.13 -9.15 -10.69
C SER A 4 -30.08 -9.27 -9.56
N LYS A 5 -29.77 -10.49 -9.12
CA LYS A 5 -28.75 -10.75 -8.08
C LYS A 5 -27.33 -10.52 -8.60
N VAL A 6 -27.05 -10.98 -9.80
CA VAL A 6 -25.75 -10.76 -10.47
C VAL A 6 -25.50 -9.28 -10.73
N SER A 7 -26.52 -8.55 -11.21
CA SER A 7 -26.44 -7.10 -11.41
C SER A 7 -26.18 -6.35 -10.09
N LYS A 8 -26.84 -6.77 -8.98
CA LYS A 8 -26.64 -6.16 -7.65
C LYS A 8 -25.20 -6.40 -7.16
N ALA A 9 -24.67 -7.63 -7.26
CA ALA A 9 -23.32 -7.97 -6.86
C ALA A 9 -22.27 -7.19 -7.68
N ASN A 10 -22.46 -7.06 -9.00
CA ASN A 10 -21.57 -6.28 -9.85
C ASN A 10 -21.56 -4.80 -9.48
N THR A 11 -22.71 -4.21 -9.16
CA THR A 11 -22.78 -2.80 -8.72
C THR A 11 -22.09 -2.61 -7.37
N HIS A 12 -22.27 -3.54 -6.43
CA HIS A 12 -21.60 -3.52 -5.13
C HIS A 12 -20.07 -3.55 -5.31
N ALA A 13 -19.55 -4.50 -6.08
CA ALA A 13 -18.10 -4.61 -6.36
C ALA A 13 -17.55 -3.32 -7.01
N ARG A 14 -18.24 -2.75 -8.00
CA ARG A 14 -17.84 -1.48 -8.63
C ARG A 14 -17.78 -0.31 -7.63
N LEU A 15 -18.72 -0.24 -6.68
CA LEU A 15 -18.71 0.76 -5.61
C LEU A 15 -17.48 0.60 -4.71
N VAL A 16 -17.18 -0.63 -4.29
CA VAL A 16 -15.99 -0.93 -3.46
C VAL A 16 -14.69 -0.60 -4.20
N GLU A 17 -14.56 -1.00 -5.46
CA GLU A 17 -13.38 -0.72 -6.30
C GLU A 17 -13.16 0.79 -6.51
N ALA A 18 -14.21 1.51 -6.85
CA ALA A 18 -14.13 2.96 -7.04
C ALA A 18 -13.77 3.67 -5.73
N ALA A 19 -14.39 3.28 -4.60
CA ALA A 19 -14.06 3.82 -3.29
C ALA A 19 -12.60 3.53 -2.91
N ALA A 20 -12.11 2.31 -3.13
CA ALA A 20 -10.72 1.92 -2.87
C ALA A 20 -9.71 2.78 -3.64
N ALA A 21 -9.95 3.05 -4.92
CA ALA A 21 -9.12 3.92 -5.74
C ALA A 21 -9.16 5.38 -5.25
N ARG A 22 -10.36 5.92 -5.01
CA ARG A 22 -10.55 7.30 -4.57
C ARG A 22 -9.98 7.56 -3.17
N PHE A 23 -10.10 6.61 -2.25
CA PHE A 23 -9.49 6.73 -0.93
C PHE A 23 -7.96 6.80 -1.03
N LYS A 24 -7.32 6.01 -1.89
CA LYS A 24 -5.88 6.12 -2.12
C LYS A 24 -5.44 7.47 -2.71
N GLU A 25 -6.28 8.08 -3.54
CA GLU A 25 -6.01 9.39 -4.14
C GLU A 25 -6.18 10.56 -3.18
N ARG A 26 -7.26 10.54 -2.37
CA ARG A 26 -7.76 11.73 -1.64
C ARG A 26 -7.85 11.55 -0.13
N GLY A 27 -7.51 10.36 0.39
CA GLY A 27 -7.80 9.98 1.78
C GLY A 27 -9.23 9.54 1.98
N VAL A 28 -9.50 8.84 3.09
CA VAL A 28 -10.85 8.30 3.38
C VAL A 28 -11.89 9.39 3.52
N ASP A 29 -11.52 10.52 4.13
CA ASP A 29 -12.43 11.65 4.38
C ASP A 29 -12.37 12.71 3.27
N GLY A 30 -11.46 12.55 2.28
CA GLY A 30 -11.26 13.49 1.17
C GLY A 30 -12.27 13.34 0.02
N ILE A 31 -13.20 12.39 0.09
CA ILE A 31 -14.28 12.23 -0.89
C ILE A 31 -15.62 12.03 -0.19
N SER A 32 -16.63 12.78 -0.62
CA SER A 32 -17.99 12.61 -0.14
C SER A 32 -18.68 11.40 -0.78
N LEU A 33 -19.69 10.85 -0.11
CA LEU A 33 -20.51 9.80 -0.70
C LEU A 33 -21.22 10.29 -1.98
N ALA A 34 -21.65 11.56 -2.00
CA ALA A 34 -22.30 12.14 -3.17
C ALA A 34 -21.39 12.20 -4.39
N ASP A 35 -20.10 12.57 -4.20
CA ASP A 35 -19.11 12.59 -5.28
C ASP A 35 -18.83 11.19 -5.79
N LEU A 36 -18.69 10.20 -4.89
CA LEU A 36 -18.47 8.81 -5.27
C LEU A 36 -19.64 8.26 -6.09
N MET A 37 -20.89 8.53 -5.66
CA MET A 37 -22.07 8.10 -6.40
C MET A 37 -22.18 8.77 -7.76
N LYS A 38 -21.81 10.05 -7.87
CA LYS A 38 -21.77 10.80 -9.12
C LYS A 38 -20.73 10.22 -10.08
N ASP A 39 -19.53 9.89 -9.60
CA ASP A 39 -18.48 9.28 -10.41
C ASP A 39 -18.91 7.94 -11.04
N LEU A 40 -19.84 7.22 -10.40
CA LEU A 40 -20.37 5.94 -10.85
C LEU A 40 -21.72 6.03 -11.58
N GLU A 41 -22.24 7.24 -11.80
CA GLU A 41 -23.55 7.49 -12.39
C GLU A 41 -24.70 6.83 -11.62
N LEU A 42 -24.56 6.76 -10.29
CA LEU A 42 -25.53 6.17 -9.38
C LEU A 42 -26.25 7.25 -8.56
N THR A 43 -27.50 6.97 -8.18
CA THR A 43 -28.25 7.86 -7.29
C THR A 43 -27.87 7.63 -5.84
N HIS A 44 -27.96 8.67 -5.00
CA HIS A 44 -27.72 8.56 -3.56
C HIS A 44 -28.61 7.48 -2.88
N GLY A 45 -29.86 7.34 -3.28
CA GLY A 45 -30.74 6.27 -2.81
C GLY A 45 -30.33 4.86 -3.27
N GLY A 46 -29.56 4.77 -4.36
CA GLY A 46 -28.99 3.52 -4.85
C GLY A 46 -27.93 2.94 -3.92
N PHE A 47 -27.19 3.79 -3.20
CA PHE A 47 -26.16 3.38 -2.24
C PHE A 47 -26.73 2.47 -1.14
N TYR A 48 -27.83 2.87 -0.51
CA TYR A 48 -28.44 2.12 0.60
C TYR A 48 -29.06 0.76 0.21
N LYS A 49 -29.07 0.44 -1.08
CA LYS A 49 -29.39 -0.92 -1.55
C LYS A 49 -28.19 -1.88 -1.42
N HIS A 50 -26.97 -1.34 -1.25
CA HIS A 50 -25.71 -2.08 -1.22
C HIS A 50 -25.02 -2.03 0.13
N PHE A 51 -25.10 -0.90 0.86
CA PHE A 51 -24.41 -0.67 2.13
C PHE A 51 -25.37 -0.08 3.15
N ALA A 52 -25.29 -0.54 4.39
CA ALA A 52 -26.09 0.01 5.50
C ALA A 52 -25.55 1.39 5.94
N SER A 53 -24.25 1.64 5.75
CA SER A 53 -23.59 2.89 6.13
C SER A 53 -22.38 3.21 5.25
N ARG A 54 -21.91 4.47 5.33
CA ARG A 54 -20.63 4.86 4.72
C ARG A 54 -19.47 4.09 5.33
N ASP A 55 -19.50 3.79 6.62
CA ASP A 55 -18.44 3.08 7.33
C ASP A 55 -18.29 1.63 6.85
N GLU A 56 -19.40 0.97 6.49
CA GLU A 56 -19.39 -0.35 5.87
C GLU A 56 -18.63 -0.31 4.52
N LEU A 57 -18.96 0.65 3.64
CA LEU A 57 -18.22 0.85 2.39
C LEU A 57 -16.75 1.15 2.65
N VAL A 58 -16.42 1.99 3.64
CA VAL A 58 -15.04 2.32 4.00
C VAL A 58 -14.28 1.06 4.41
N THR A 59 -14.88 0.22 5.25
CA THR A 59 -14.27 -1.03 5.72
C THR A 59 -13.97 -1.98 4.55
N GLU A 60 -14.94 -2.22 3.66
CA GLU A 60 -14.76 -3.08 2.50
C GLU A 60 -13.75 -2.52 1.48
N ALA A 61 -13.84 -1.22 1.20
CA ALA A 61 -12.92 -0.56 0.27
C ALA A 61 -11.47 -0.53 0.77
N LEU A 62 -11.25 -0.36 2.08
CA LEU A 62 -9.92 -0.44 2.67
C LEU A 62 -9.37 -1.86 2.64
N GLU A 63 -10.19 -2.88 2.93
CA GLU A 63 -9.79 -4.27 2.81
C GLU A 63 -9.35 -4.62 1.39
N LEU A 64 -10.14 -4.20 0.40
CA LEU A 64 -9.81 -4.40 -1.01
C LEU A 64 -8.51 -3.68 -1.39
N ALA A 65 -8.37 -2.39 -1.05
CA ALA A 65 -7.18 -1.59 -1.36
C ALA A 65 -5.91 -2.20 -0.76
N LEU A 66 -5.96 -2.61 0.51
CA LEU A 66 -4.85 -3.23 1.23
C LEU A 66 -4.48 -4.58 0.60
N THR A 67 -5.47 -5.43 0.33
CA THR A 67 -5.26 -6.76 -0.27
C THR A 67 -4.66 -6.64 -1.67
N GLN A 68 -5.20 -5.79 -2.53
CA GLN A 68 -4.69 -5.58 -3.90
C GLN A 68 -3.25 -5.05 -3.88
N SER A 69 -2.95 -4.06 -3.04
CA SER A 69 -1.58 -3.51 -2.98
C SER A 69 -0.58 -4.50 -2.38
N GLY A 70 -0.99 -5.32 -1.42
CA GLY A 70 -0.14 -6.38 -0.88
C GLY A 70 0.12 -7.50 -1.88
N GLN A 71 -0.91 -7.89 -2.66
CA GLN A 71 -0.74 -8.87 -3.74
C GLN A 71 0.21 -8.34 -4.82
N ALA A 72 0.04 -7.09 -5.26
CA ALA A 72 0.93 -6.47 -6.24
C ALA A 72 2.39 -6.41 -5.75
N MET A 73 2.63 -6.15 -4.46
CA MET A 73 3.95 -6.23 -3.86
C MET A 73 4.53 -7.65 -3.95
N ARG A 74 3.75 -8.67 -3.56
CA ARG A 74 4.18 -10.07 -3.59
C ARG A 74 4.47 -10.54 -5.02
N ASP A 75 3.58 -10.24 -5.95
CA ASP A 75 3.74 -10.61 -7.37
C ASP A 75 5.01 -9.98 -7.96
N ARG A 76 5.33 -8.74 -7.57
CA ARG A 76 6.54 -8.08 -8.03
C ARG A 76 7.81 -8.65 -7.40
N LEU A 77 7.78 -8.97 -6.10
CA LEU A 77 8.91 -9.60 -5.40
C LEU A 77 9.24 -10.99 -5.96
N PHE A 78 8.22 -11.75 -6.39
CA PHE A 78 8.35 -13.14 -6.82
C PHE A 78 7.96 -13.34 -8.30
N SER A 79 8.27 -12.34 -9.15
CA SER A 79 7.92 -12.36 -10.59
C SER A 79 8.81 -13.30 -11.43
N GLY A 80 9.92 -13.80 -10.91
CA GLY A 80 10.85 -14.71 -11.57
C GLY A 80 11.20 -15.93 -10.73
N ASP A 81 12.23 -16.68 -11.15
CA ASP A 81 12.70 -17.88 -10.44
C ASP A 81 13.30 -17.57 -9.06
N LYS A 82 13.71 -16.33 -8.85
CA LYS A 82 14.27 -15.83 -7.58
C LYS A 82 13.59 -14.51 -7.20
N PRO A 83 13.51 -14.21 -5.88
CA PRO A 83 12.99 -12.93 -5.42
C PRO A 83 13.79 -11.76 -6.01
N ASP A 84 13.09 -10.75 -6.51
CA ASP A 84 13.67 -9.53 -7.10
C ASP A 84 13.38 -8.31 -6.23
N ILE A 85 14.10 -8.19 -5.12
CA ILE A 85 13.99 -7.03 -4.21
C ILE A 85 14.41 -5.75 -4.94
N ALA A 86 15.47 -5.80 -5.76
CA ALA A 86 15.97 -4.62 -6.46
C ALA A 86 14.91 -4.06 -7.43
N GLY A 87 14.36 -4.91 -8.30
CA GLY A 87 13.31 -4.51 -9.22
C GLY A 87 12.02 -4.07 -8.51
N PHE A 88 11.68 -4.68 -7.37
CA PHE A 88 10.57 -4.21 -6.55
C PHE A 88 10.83 -2.79 -6.01
N VAL A 89 12.01 -2.53 -5.42
CA VAL A 89 12.39 -1.22 -4.87
C VAL A 89 12.45 -0.16 -5.96
N ASP A 90 12.94 -0.51 -7.13
CA ASP A 90 13.03 0.37 -8.30
C ASP A 90 11.66 0.88 -8.73
N VAL A 91 10.69 -0.03 -8.87
CA VAL A 91 9.31 0.33 -9.22
C VAL A 91 8.60 1.05 -8.07
N TYR A 92 8.84 0.62 -6.82
CA TYR A 92 8.17 1.21 -5.66
C TYR A 92 8.57 2.67 -5.42
N LEU A 93 9.85 3.00 -5.61
CA LEU A 93 10.40 4.36 -5.42
C LEU A 93 10.57 5.12 -6.74
N ASP A 94 9.78 4.77 -7.75
CA ASP A 94 9.69 5.50 -9.01
C ASP A 94 8.71 6.69 -8.92
N GLU A 95 8.96 7.72 -9.73
CA GLU A 95 8.10 8.91 -9.80
C GLU A 95 6.68 8.56 -10.28
N SER A 96 6.55 7.57 -11.17
CA SER A 96 5.24 7.09 -11.63
C SER A 96 4.40 6.49 -10.50
N HIS A 97 5.02 5.80 -9.52
CA HIS A 97 4.32 5.31 -8.34
C HIS A 97 4.00 6.44 -7.35
N ARG A 98 4.86 7.46 -7.23
CA ARG A 98 4.55 8.68 -6.48
C ARG A 98 3.27 9.32 -7.00
N ASP A 99 3.15 9.48 -8.32
CA ASP A 99 2.08 10.23 -8.97
C ASP A 99 0.82 9.37 -9.17
N GLY A 100 0.97 8.08 -9.45
CA GLY A 100 -0.11 7.12 -9.68
C GLY A 100 -0.80 6.62 -8.40
N ARG A 101 -1.36 7.54 -7.58
CA ARG A 101 -1.90 7.24 -6.24
C ARG A 101 -2.98 6.17 -6.26
N ALA A 102 -3.91 6.21 -7.23
CA ALA A 102 -5.07 5.31 -7.31
C ALA A 102 -4.66 3.82 -7.41
N ALA A 103 -3.58 3.53 -8.14
CA ALA A 103 -3.06 2.17 -8.31
C ALA A 103 -1.94 1.82 -7.30
N GLY A 104 -1.47 2.81 -6.51
CA GLY A 104 -0.32 2.67 -5.64
C GLY A 104 -0.59 1.93 -4.32
N CYS A 105 0.43 1.93 -3.46
CA CYS A 105 0.41 1.28 -2.15
C CYS A 105 -0.63 1.90 -1.22
N ALA A 106 -1.59 1.08 -0.76
CA ALA A 106 -2.64 1.50 0.16
C ALA A 106 -2.10 1.83 1.56
N VAL A 107 -1.07 1.13 2.04
CA VAL A 107 -0.46 1.42 3.35
C VAL A 107 0.17 2.81 3.34
N ALA A 108 1.00 3.14 2.35
CA ALA A 108 1.62 4.46 2.25
C ALA A 108 0.61 5.61 2.04
N ALA A 109 -0.54 5.31 1.39
CA ALA A 109 -1.57 6.31 1.16
C ALA A 109 -2.47 6.56 2.36
N LEU A 110 -2.80 5.53 3.15
CA LEU A 110 -3.94 5.53 4.08
C LEU A 110 -3.59 5.16 5.52
N ALA A 111 -2.33 4.74 5.82
CA ALA A 111 -1.96 4.40 7.20
C ALA A 111 -2.10 5.58 8.18
N GLY A 112 -1.95 6.82 7.70
CA GLY A 112 -2.19 8.03 8.49
C GLY A 112 -3.65 8.23 8.90
N ASP A 113 -4.61 7.62 8.20
CA ASP A 113 -6.03 7.67 8.53
C ASP A 113 -6.44 6.58 9.54
N ALA A 114 -5.75 5.44 9.54
CA ALA A 114 -6.08 4.25 10.32
C ALA A 114 -6.31 4.52 11.83
N PRO A 115 -5.49 5.34 12.53
CA PRO A 115 -5.68 5.60 13.96
C PRO A 115 -7.02 6.28 14.31
N ARG A 116 -7.66 6.92 13.33
CA ARG A 116 -8.95 7.61 13.48
C ARG A 116 -10.15 6.76 13.04
N LYS A 117 -9.91 5.54 12.61
CA LYS A 117 -10.94 4.60 12.14
C LYS A 117 -11.21 3.51 13.18
N SER A 118 -12.18 2.65 12.91
CA SER A 118 -12.59 1.57 13.81
C SER A 118 -11.45 0.57 14.11
N ALA A 119 -11.58 -0.17 15.20
CA ALA A 119 -10.66 -1.26 15.54
C ALA A 119 -10.56 -2.32 14.44
N GLU A 120 -11.65 -2.54 13.71
CA GLU A 120 -11.71 -3.45 12.56
C GLU A 120 -10.80 -2.99 11.42
N VAL A 121 -10.88 -1.71 11.05
CA VAL A 121 -9.99 -1.10 10.05
C VAL A 121 -8.53 -1.18 10.50
N GLN A 122 -8.22 -0.89 11.76
CA GLN A 122 -6.87 -1.03 12.29
C GLN A 122 -6.36 -2.47 12.22
N ALA A 123 -7.24 -3.46 12.46
CA ALA A 123 -6.90 -4.86 12.33
C ALA A 123 -6.59 -5.26 10.88
N GLN A 124 -7.28 -4.70 9.89
CA GLN A 124 -6.98 -4.90 8.47
C GLN A 124 -5.57 -4.37 8.11
N PHE A 125 -5.21 -3.18 8.57
CA PHE A 125 -3.85 -2.64 8.39
C PHE A 125 -2.79 -3.52 9.04
N ARG A 126 -3.01 -3.95 10.29
CA ARG A 126 -2.10 -4.85 10.99
C ARG A 126 -1.87 -6.13 10.21
N LYS A 127 -2.94 -6.79 9.78
CA LYS A 127 -2.90 -8.03 8.98
C LYS A 127 -2.13 -7.82 7.67
N GLN A 128 -2.35 -6.71 6.97
CA GLN A 128 -1.67 -6.46 5.70
C GLN A 128 -0.19 -6.11 5.90
N ILE A 129 0.15 -5.31 6.89
CA ILE A 129 1.56 -4.98 7.20
C ILE A 129 2.31 -6.26 7.59
N GLU A 130 1.71 -7.15 8.37
CA GLU A 130 2.32 -8.43 8.73
C GLU A 130 2.58 -9.30 7.49
N ARG A 131 1.62 -9.43 6.57
CA ARG A 131 1.80 -10.13 5.29
C ARG A 131 2.91 -9.54 4.43
N ASN A 132 3.02 -8.21 4.40
CA ASN A 132 4.09 -7.53 3.66
C ASN A 132 5.46 -7.79 4.29
N LEU A 133 5.53 -7.84 5.63
CA LEU A 133 6.74 -8.22 6.36
C LEU A 133 7.16 -9.66 6.07
N GLU A 134 6.21 -10.60 6.10
CA GLU A 134 6.46 -12.00 5.77
C GLU A 134 7.00 -12.14 4.35
N ALA A 135 6.34 -11.53 3.36
CA ALA A 135 6.78 -11.59 1.97
C ALA A 135 8.19 -11.00 1.76
N LEU A 136 8.50 -9.88 2.39
CA LEU A 136 9.82 -9.27 2.26
C LEU A 136 10.89 -10.05 3.02
N SER A 137 10.57 -10.61 4.20
CA SER A 137 11.48 -11.49 4.95
C SER A 137 11.82 -12.75 4.16
N GLU A 138 10.82 -13.37 3.50
CA GLU A 138 10.99 -14.49 2.58
C GLU A 138 11.93 -14.11 1.41
N ALA A 139 11.72 -12.94 0.81
CA ALA A 139 12.50 -12.44 -0.32
C ALA A 139 13.95 -12.13 0.04
N LEU A 140 14.24 -11.71 1.28
CA LEU A 140 15.59 -11.43 1.78
C LEU A 140 16.44 -12.72 1.90
N GLY A 141 15.82 -13.88 1.94
CA GLY A 141 16.52 -15.17 1.92
C GLY A 141 17.12 -15.57 3.26
N PRO A 142 18.09 -16.51 3.25
CA PRO A 142 18.62 -17.12 4.45
C PRO A 142 19.41 -16.14 5.32
N GLY A 143 18.95 -15.98 6.53
CA GLY A 143 19.53 -15.29 7.68
C GLY A 143 18.87 -15.87 8.94
N SER A 144 19.17 -15.38 10.13
CA SER A 144 18.29 -15.69 11.25
C SER A 144 16.91 -15.07 10.98
N ALA A 145 15.83 -15.73 11.40
CA ALA A 145 14.47 -15.23 11.21
C ALA A 145 14.30 -13.81 11.78
N ASP A 146 14.93 -13.56 12.94
CA ASP A 146 14.90 -12.25 13.60
C ASP A 146 15.65 -11.17 12.81
N GLU A 147 16.80 -11.47 12.21
CA GLU A 147 17.56 -10.53 11.39
C GLU A 147 16.83 -10.20 10.09
N SER A 148 16.28 -11.20 9.41
CA SER A 148 15.51 -11.00 8.18
C SER A 148 14.26 -10.16 8.46
N ARG A 149 13.55 -10.42 9.57
CA ARG A 149 12.38 -9.64 9.98
C ARG A 149 12.75 -8.20 10.35
N ALA A 150 13.84 -7.99 11.10
CA ALA A 150 14.30 -6.64 11.45
C ALA A 150 14.69 -5.83 10.20
N THR A 151 15.36 -6.46 9.25
CA THR A 151 15.71 -5.86 7.95
C THR A 151 14.46 -5.54 7.13
N ALA A 152 13.50 -6.46 7.07
CA ALA A 152 12.21 -6.23 6.38
C ALA A 152 11.43 -5.06 7.00
N LEU A 153 11.38 -4.96 8.33
CA LEU A 153 10.76 -3.83 9.05
C LEU A 153 11.41 -2.50 8.65
N LEU A 154 12.74 -2.45 8.63
CA LEU A 154 13.48 -1.24 8.24
C LEU A 154 13.18 -0.86 6.79
N ILE A 155 13.24 -1.82 5.87
CA ILE A 155 12.98 -1.58 4.44
C ILE A 155 11.55 -1.11 4.22
N LEU A 156 10.54 -1.77 4.78
CA LEU A 156 9.14 -1.36 4.62
C LEU A 156 8.87 0.02 5.21
N SER A 157 9.43 0.31 6.39
CA SER A 157 9.31 1.65 7.00
C SER A 157 9.94 2.72 6.13
N ALA A 158 11.11 2.44 5.54
CA ALA A 158 11.79 3.36 4.63
C ALA A 158 11.00 3.57 3.33
N LEU A 159 10.46 2.50 2.72
CA LEU A 159 9.62 2.56 1.52
C LEU A 159 8.36 3.40 1.74
N TYR A 160 7.61 3.10 2.80
CA TYR A 160 6.37 3.82 3.11
C TYR A 160 6.66 5.29 3.43
N GLY A 161 7.68 5.55 4.27
CA GLY A 161 8.09 6.90 4.63
C GLY A 161 8.57 7.71 3.44
N ALA A 162 9.43 7.16 2.59
CA ALA A 162 9.95 7.84 1.40
C ALA A 162 8.84 8.20 0.42
N LEU A 163 7.93 7.28 0.13
CA LEU A 163 6.81 7.53 -0.77
C LEU A 163 5.86 8.60 -0.21
N THR A 164 5.57 8.56 1.09
CA THR A 164 4.73 9.56 1.76
C THR A 164 5.38 10.94 1.75
N MET A 165 6.69 11.03 2.06
CA MET A 165 7.44 12.29 2.00
C MET A 165 7.48 12.86 0.58
N ALA A 166 7.79 12.01 -0.42
CA ALA A 166 7.85 12.43 -1.81
C ALA A 166 6.51 12.97 -2.32
N ARG A 167 5.38 12.35 -1.91
CA ARG A 167 4.02 12.83 -2.21
C ARG A 167 3.68 14.13 -1.50
N ALA A 168 4.13 14.31 -0.26
CA ALA A 168 3.86 15.52 0.53
C ALA A 168 4.52 16.76 -0.04
N VAL A 169 5.70 16.63 -0.66
CA VAL A 169 6.44 17.76 -1.25
C VAL A 169 6.18 17.93 -2.76
N GLY A 170 5.32 17.10 -3.33
CA GLY A 170 4.92 17.15 -4.74
C GLY A 170 6.07 16.90 -5.71
N ASP A 171 5.91 17.30 -7.00
CA ASP A 171 7.00 17.20 -7.97
C ASP A 171 8.05 18.29 -7.71
N SER A 172 9.10 17.93 -7.01
CA SER A 172 10.15 18.84 -6.57
C SER A 172 11.53 18.16 -6.60
N PRO A 173 12.63 18.93 -6.61
CA PRO A 173 13.97 18.37 -6.45
C PRO A 173 14.11 17.52 -5.17
N LEU A 174 13.48 17.93 -4.07
CA LEU A 174 13.49 17.20 -2.81
C LEU A 174 12.76 15.85 -2.91
N SER A 175 11.63 15.80 -3.63
CA SER A 175 10.90 14.56 -3.90
C SER A 175 11.81 13.53 -4.58
N ARG A 176 12.46 13.95 -5.66
CA ARG A 176 13.41 13.10 -6.41
C ARG A 176 14.62 12.68 -5.59
N GLU A 177 15.12 13.57 -4.75
CA GLU A 177 16.23 13.27 -3.82
C GLU A 177 15.84 12.20 -2.81
N VAL A 178 14.66 12.30 -2.18
CA VAL A 178 14.13 11.33 -1.21
C VAL A 178 14.03 9.95 -1.86
N LEU A 179 13.35 9.84 -3.00
CA LEU A 179 13.16 8.56 -3.70
C LEU A 179 14.51 7.92 -4.06
N ARG A 180 15.41 8.66 -4.70
CA ARG A 180 16.72 8.18 -5.12
C ARG A 180 17.59 7.77 -3.94
N THR A 181 17.61 8.57 -2.87
CA THR A 181 18.48 8.32 -1.71
C THR A 181 18.04 7.08 -0.96
N VAL A 182 16.75 6.95 -0.67
CA VAL A 182 16.20 5.80 0.06
C VAL A 182 16.34 4.52 -0.78
N ARG A 183 16.08 4.57 -2.10
CA ARG A 183 16.34 3.47 -3.02
C ARG A 183 17.77 2.96 -2.90
N LYS A 184 18.76 3.85 -3.03
CA LYS A 184 20.19 3.49 -2.91
C LYS A 184 20.52 2.83 -1.57
N GLN A 185 19.98 3.34 -0.47
CA GLN A 185 20.25 2.79 0.86
C GLN A 185 19.63 1.40 1.04
N ILE A 186 18.39 1.19 0.58
CA ILE A 186 17.73 -0.11 0.64
C ILE A 186 18.51 -1.16 -0.18
N LEU A 187 18.94 -0.82 -1.40
CA LEU A 187 19.72 -1.73 -2.24
C LEU A 187 21.08 -2.11 -1.59
N ASN A 188 21.68 -1.20 -0.84
CA ASN A 188 22.89 -1.50 -0.05
C ASN A 188 22.62 -2.45 1.13
N LEU A 189 21.39 -2.44 1.69
CA LEU A 189 20.99 -3.31 2.80
C LEU A 189 20.59 -4.72 2.32
N SER A 190 19.98 -4.82 1.14
CA SER A 190 19.46 -6.06 0.57
C SER A 190 20.42 -6.79 -0.37
N GLY A 191 21.61 -6.24 -0.62
CA GLY A 191 22.66 -6.88 -1.40
C GLY A 191 23.21 -8.15 -0.72
N PRO A 192 23.89 -9.06 -1.48
CA PRO A 192 24.45 -10.29 -0.94
C PRO A 192 25.32 -9.95 0.27
N ALA A 193 25.02 -10.61 1.40
CA ALA A 193 25.51 -10.38 2.78
C ALA A 193 26.72 -9.45 2.88
N GLY A 194 26.44 -8.17 3.02
CA GLY A 194 27.47 -7.14 3.10
C GLY A 194 28.43 -7.46 4.24
N LYS A 195 29.71 -7.40 3.95
CA LYS A 195 30.78 -7.44 4.97
C LYS A 195 30.33 -6.58 6.17
N PRO A 196 30.40 -7.11 7.40
CA PRO A 196 30.04 -6.33 8.58
C PRO A 196 30.87 -5.04 8.54
N ARG A 197 30.18 -3.90 8.55
CA ARG A 197 30.84 -2.60 8.70
C ARG A 197 31.70 -2.68 9.96
N ALA A 198 33.03 -2.63 9.79
CA ALA A 198 33.96 -2.57 10.88
C ALA A 198 33.48 -1.51 11.89
N ARG A 199 33.22 -1.93 13.13
CA ARG A 199 32.92 -1.02 14.24
C ARG A 199 34.01 0.05 14.24
N ALA A 200 33.63 1.28 14.02
CA ALA A 200 34.52 2.40 14.24
C ALA A 200 34.98 2.30 15.71
N LYS A 201 36.28 2.04 15.90
CA LYS A 201 36.88 2.06 17.22
C LYS A 201 36.71 3.48 17.75
N ALA A 202 35.86 3.62 18.78
CA ALA A 202 35.85 4.83 19.60
C ALA A 202 37.24 5.00 20.21
N LYS A 203 37.86 6.12 19.88
CA LYS A 203 39.02 6.66 20.61
C LYS A 203 38.51 7.55 21.73
#